data_27a5a765b5daed518d6dd6586d90b779
#
_entry.id   27a5a765b5daed518d6dd6586d90b779
#
_cell.length_a   1.000
_cell.length_b   1.000
_cell.length_c   1.000
_cell.angle_alpha   90.00
_cell.angle_beta   90.00
_cell.angle_gamma   90.00
#
_symmetry.space_group_name_H-M   'P 1'
#
loop_
_entity.id
_entity.type
_entity.pdbx_description
1 polymer ?
#
loop_
_entity_poly.entity_id
_entity_poly.type
_entity_poly.pdbx_seq_one_letter_code
_entity_poly.pdbx_strand_id
1 'polypeptide(L)'
;MEKDKILFVTQEIIPYLPENKISHIGRYLPQGMQERDCEIRTFMPRFGNINERRNQLHEVIRLSGMNMVINNTDHPLIIKVASIQSARMQVYFIDNDDFFKRKFTLTDDKGHLFPDNDERCIFYARGVLETVKKLRWAPDLIHCHGWFSALVPLYVKKAFKEDPIFDHAKIVFSIYDQAFEGTLNKDFIKKIPIDDITTKDIKLIENPTYNNLIKLAIQYSDAVVLGDEHIHSEIIDYLNQKQLPFIYHPNEENYIEAYNNFYDSL
;
A
#
# COMPACT_ATOMS: atom_id res chain seq x y z
N MET A 1 -11.40 26.58 3.65
CA MET A 1 -11.44 25.46 2.70
C MET A 1 -11.19 24.20 3.51
N GLU A 2 -11.90 23.12 3.22
CA GLU A 2 -11.60 21.82 3.79
C GLU A 2 -10.23 21.37 3.25
N LYS A 3 -9.41 20.76 4.11
CA LYS A 3 -8.06 20.31 3.71
C LYS A 3 -8.18 19.02 2.94
N ASP A 4 -7.41 18.86 1.86
CA ASP A 4 -7.34 17.61 1.12
C ASP A 4 -6.79 16.50 2.02
N LYS A 5 -7.44 15.34 2.00
CA LYS A 5 -7.11 14.19 2.83
C LYS A 5 -6.41 13.12 1.99
N ILE A 6 -5.16 12.86 2.29
CA ILE A 6 -4.35 11.90 1.53
C ILE A 6 -3.98 10.70 2.39
N LEU A 7 -4.40 9.52 1.92
CA LEU A 7 -4.02 8.23 2.50
C LEU A 7 -2.79 7.68 1.79
N PHE A 8 -1.68 7.54 2.50
CA PHE A 8 -0.48 6.88 2.01
C PHE A 8 -0.42 5.44 2.52
N VAL A 9 -0.38 4.50 1.58
CA VAL A 9 -0.27 3.06 1.85
C VAL A 9 1.04 2.58 1.27
N THR A 10 2.06 2.41 2.12
CA THR A 10 3.40 2.11 1.67
C THR A 10 3.94 0.80 2.24
N GLN A 11 4.79 0.15 1.47
CA GLN A 11 5.47 -1.06 1.89
C GLN A 11 6.56 -0.77 2.93
N GLU A 12 7.26 0.36 2.82
CA GLU A 12 8.44 0.69 3.62
C GLU A 12 8.51 2.18 3.94
N ILE A 13 9.02 2.51 5.14
CA ILE A 13 9.24 3.90 5.59
C ILE A 13 10.51 3.96 6.44
N ILE A 14 11.39 4.94 6.20
CA ILE A 14 12.44 5.31 7.15
C ILE A 14 11.84 6.15 8.30
N PRO A 15 12.32 6.02 9.54
CA PRO A 15 13.48 5.26 10.00
C PRO A 15 13.18 3.82 10.45
N TYR A 16 12.00 3.29 10.17
CA TYR A 16 11.57 1.97 10.64
C TYR A 16 12.26 0.82 9.91
N LEU A 17 12.51 1.00 8.62
CA LEU A 17 13.25 0.08 7.75
C LEU A 17 14.48 0.79 7.14
N PRO A 18 15.42 0.04 6.58
CA PRO A 18 16.58 0.59 5.88
C PRO A 18 16.18 1.55 4.77
N GLU A 19 17.02 2.52 4.49
CA GLU A 19 16.81 3.50 3.44
C GLU A 19 16.91 2.85 2.06
N ASN A 20 15.90 3.06 1.26
CA ASN A 20 15.79 2.79 -0.15
C ASN A 20 14.79 3.77 -0.77
N LYS A 21 14.56 3.69 -2.07
CA LYS A 21 13.69 4.65 -2.76
C LYS A 21 12.26 4.69 -2.22
N ILE A 22 11.65 3.52 -1.98
CA ILE A 22 10.28 3.45 -1.41
C ILE A 22 10.25 4.01 0.01
N SER A 23 11.18 3.58 0.87
CA SER A 23 11.20 4.00 2.26
C SER A 23 11.48 5.50 2.42
N HIS A 24 12.29 6.06 1.51
CA HIS A 24 12.55 7.50 1.43
C HIS A 24 11.30 8.27 1.02
N ILE A 25 10.68 7.90 -0.11
CA ILE A 25 9.44 8.54 -0.57
C ILE A 25 8.31 8.35 0.45
N GLY A 26 8.17 7.14 1.02
CA GLY A 26 7.18 6.85 2.07
C GLY A 26 7.33 7.73 3.31
N ARG A 27 8.51 8.28 3.54
CA ARG A 27 8.79 9.21 4.64
C ARG A 27 8.59 10.67 4.25
N TYR A 28 9.17 11.12 3.14
CA TYR A 28 9.26 12.55 2.85
C TYR A 28 8.09 13.08 2.02
N LEU A 29 7.48 12.27 1.17
CA LEU A 29 6.31 12.71 0.39
C LEU A 29 5.10 13.03 1.30
N PRO A 30 4.69 12.15 2.25
CA PRO A 30 3.61 12.49 3.18
C PRO A 30 3.91 13.74 4.02
N GLN A 31 5.17 13.89 4.48
CA GLN A 31 5.57 15.10 5.20
C GLN A 31 5.41 16.35 4.34
N GLY A 32 5.90 16.31 3.08
CA GLY A 32 5.80 17.44 2.17
C GLY A 32 4.35 17.85 1.86
N MET A 33 3.44 16.86 1.76
CA MET A 33 2.01 17.15 1.62
C MET A 33 1.42 17.75 2.89
N GLN A 34 1.80 17.25 4.07
CA GLN A 34 1.36 17.83 5.34
C GLN A 34 1.86 19.28 5.51
N GLU A 35 3.07 19.60 5.07
CA GLU A 35 3.62 20.97 5.06
C GLU A 35 2.89 21.90 4.07
N ARG A 36 2.13 21.35 3.13
CA ARG A 36 1.22 22.02 2.21
C ARG A 36 -0.24 22.03 2.67
N ASP A 37 -0.44 21.87 3.98
CA ASP A 37 -1.76 21.88 4.61
C ASP A 37 -2.68 20.69 4.28
N CYS A 38 -2.22 19.62 3.64
CA CYS A 38 -3.00 18.38 3.51
C CYS A 38 -3.11 17.66 4.86
N GLU A 39 -4.26 17.03 5.10
CA GLU A 39 -4.40 16.08 6.20
C GLU A 39 -3.97 14.70 5.73
N ILE A 40 -2.99 14.10 6.38
CA ILE A 40 -2.43 12.82 5.96
C ILE A 40 -2.72 11.69 6.95
N ARG A 41 -2.81 10.47 6.44
CA ARG A 41 -2.69 9.22 7.18
C ARG A 41 -1.73 8.31 6.45
N THR A 42 -0.76 7.73 7.17
CA THR A 42 0.30 6.91 6.57
C THR A 42 0.32 5.54 7.21
N PHE A 43 0.31 4.50 6.40
CA PHE A 43 0.28 3.11 6.82
C PHE A 43 1.44 2.33 6.25
N MET A 44 1.96 1.38 7.03
CA MET A 44 2.91 0.36 6.59
C MET A 44 2.70 -0.96 7.35
N PRO A 45 3.21 -2.11 6.84
CA PRO A 45 3.21 -3.35 7.60
C PRO A 45 4.17 -3.27 8.79
N ARG A 46 3.82 -3.88 9.91
CA ARG A 46 4.73 -3.99 11.06
C ARG A 46 5.67 -5.19 10.86
N PHE A 47 6.59 -5.12 9.91
CA PHE A 47 7.57 -6.17 9.73
C PHE A 47 8.38 -6.46 11.01
N GLY A 48 8.67 -7.73 11.26
CA GLY A 48 9.24 -8.20 12.53
C GLY A 48 10.69 -7.78 12.80
N ASN A 49 11.38 -7.23 11.81
CA ASN A 49 12.69 -6.58 11.96
C ASN A 49 12.60 -5.13 12.45
N ILE A 50 11.40 -4.55 12.54
CA ILE A 50 11.19 -3.23 13.12
C ILE A 50 11.35 -3.31 14.64
N ASN A 51 12.28 -2.54 15.18
CA ASN A 51 12.49 -2.46 16.61
C ASN A 51 11.42 -1.58 17.27
N GLU A 52 10.38 -2.21 17.81
CA GLU A 52 9.22 -1.53 18.40
C GLU A 52 9.62 -0.63 19.58
N ARG A 53 10.51 -1.11 20.46
CA ARG A 53 10.95 -0.34 21.64
C ARG A 53 11.73 0.91 21.25
N ARG A 54 12.67 0.77 20.29
CA ARG A 54 13.48 1.91 19.80
C ARG A 54 12.61 2.96 19.14
N ASN A 55 11.63 2.53 18.37
CA ASN A 55 10.74 3.41 17.60
C ASN A 55 9.45 3.78 18.35
N GLN A 56 9.33 3.38 19.62
CA GLN A 56 8.19 3.70 20.49
C GLN A 56 6.83 3.31 19.87
N LEU A 57 6.77 2.14 19.21
CA LEU A 57 5.50 1.62 18.73
C LEU A 57 4.61 1.23 19.92
N HIS A 58 3.36 1.64 19.88
CA HIS A 58 2.36 1.24 20.87
C HIS A 58 1.06 0.84 20.19
N GLU A 59 0.39 -0.13 20.76
CA GLU A 59 -0.88 -0.62 20.25
C GLU A 59 -2.01 0.39 20.51
N VAL A 60 -2.85 0.57 19.49
CA VAL A 60 -4.09 1.37 19.61
C VAL A 60 -5.27 0.41 19.82
N ILE A 61 -5.56 0.11 21.08
CA ILE A 61 -6.55 -0.89 21.49
C ILE A 61 -7.91 -0.66 20.82
N ARG A 62 -8.38 0.58 20.71
CA ARG A 62 -9.68 0.92 20.09
C ARG A 62 -9.75 0.58 18.60
N LEU A 63 -8.61 0.47 17.92
CA LEU A 63 -8.53 0.12 16.49
C LEU A 63 -8.24 -1.35 16.28
N SER A 64 -7.62 -2.01 17.26
CA SER A 64 -7.25 -3.42 17.23
C SER A 64 -8.43 -4.36 17.49
N GLY A 65 -8.21 -5.67 17.32
CA GLY A 65 -9.12 -6.74 17.72
C GLY A 65 -10.16 -7.13 16.67
N MET A 66 -10.19 -6.49 15.49
CA MET A 66 -11.02 -6.96 14.38
C MET A 66 -10.45 -8.30 13.86
N ASN A 67 -11.31 -9.30 13.73
CA ASN A 67 -10.91 -10.57 13.14
C ASN A 67 -11.04 -10.51 11.62
N MET A 68 -9.97 -10.85 10.92
CA MET A 68 -9.93 -10.89 9.46
C MET A 68 -9.82 -12.34 8.98
N VAL A 69 -10.84 -12.81 8.29
CA VAL A 69 -10.82 -14.15 7.70
C VAL A 69 -10.07 -14.10 6.37
N ILE A 70 -8.99 -14.90 6.27
CA ILE A 70 -8.22 -15.10 5.04
C ILE A 70 -7.99 -16.60 4.88
N ASN A 71 -8.29 -17.14 3.71
CA ASN A 71 -8.13 -18.56 3.42
C ASN A 71 -8.78 -19.46 4.50
N ASN A 72 -9.98 -19.13 4.95
CA ASN A 72 -10.75 -19.80 6.01
C ASN A 72 -10.05 -19.84 7.39
N THR A 73 -9.08 -18.98 7.62
CA THR A 73 -8.38 -18.85 8.90
C THR A 73 -8.57 -17.47 9.47
N ASP A 74 -8.76 -17.39 10.78
CA ASP A 74 -8.94 -16.18 11.54
C ASP A 74 -7.60 -15.52 11.85
N HIS A 75 -7.49 -14.22 11.53
CA HIS A 75 -6.29 -13.43 11.81
C HIS A 75 -6.69 -12.13 12.52
N PRO A 76 -6.39 -11.98 13.81
CA PRO A 76 -6.69 -10.74 14.52
C PRO A 76 -5.85 -9.57 13.98
N LEU A 77 -6.54 -8.49 13.62
CA LEU A 77 -5.90 -7.24 13.20
C LEU A 77 -5.44 -6.46 14.42
N ILE A 78 -4.15 -6.21 14.51
CA ILE A 78 -3.53 -5.36 15.53
C ILE A 78 -3.04 -4.09 14.85
N ILE A 79 -3.36 -2.95 15.44
CA ILE A 79 -2.92 -1.65 14.95
C ILE A 79 -1.95 -1.04 15.95
N LYS A 80 -0.74 -0.76 15.49
CA LYS A 80 0.25 -0.02 16.26
C LYS A 80 0.49 1.35 15.63
N VAL A 81 0.96 2.29 16.43
CA VAL A 81 1.27 3.65 15.99
C VAL A 81 2.63 4.06 16.53
N ALA A 82 3.38 4.77 15.73
CA ALA A 82 4.55 5.50 16.15
C ALA A 82 4.59 6.88 15.51
N SER A 83 5.30 7.81 16.15
CA SER A 83 5.45 9.18 15.63
C SER A 83 6.85 9.43 15.13
N ILE A 84 6.97 10.01 13.95
CA ILE A 84 8.21 10.61 13.49
C ILE A 84 8.22 12.06 13.95
N GLN A 85 8.82 12.31 15.09
CA GLN A 85 8.73 13.58 15.82
C GLN A 85 9.23 14.78 15.01
N SER A 86 10.34 14.60 14.26
CA SER A 86 10.91 15.67 13.41
C SER A 86 9.96 16.15 12.31
N ALA A 87 8.99 15.30 11.90
CA ALA A 87 7.97 15.60 10.89
C ALA A 87 6.59 15.86 11.49
N ARG A 88 6.41 15.66 12.78
CA ARG A 88 5.08 15.65 13.43
C ARG A 88 4.09 14.71 12.73
N MET A 89 4.59 13.61 12.18
CA MET A 89 3.83 12.65 11.38
C MET A 89 3.62 11.36 12.17
N GLN A 90 2.41 10.83 12.16
CA GLN A 90 2.09 9.51 12.71
C GLN A 90 2.10 8.46 11.61
N VAL A 91 2.62 7.29 11.92
CA VAL A 91 2.58 6.11 11.06
C VAL A 91 1.79 5.01 11.75
N TYR A 92 0.80 4.46 11.07
CA TYR A 92 0.00 3.33 11.48
C TYR A 92 0.62 2.05 10.95
N PHE A 93 0.75 1.05 11.80
CA PHE A 93 1.31 -0.25 11.45
C PHE A 93 0.22 -1.30 11.49
N ILE A 94 0.05 -1.99 10.37
CA ILE A 94 -0.81 -3.17 10.28
C ILE A 94 -0.01 -4.36 10.78
N ASP A 95 -0.48 -4.99 11.83
CA ASP A 95 0.23 -6.06 12.54
C ASP A 95 -0.64 -7.30 12.75
N ASN A 96 0.03 -8.44 12.71
CA ASN A 96 -0.46 -9.75 13.08
C ASN A 96 0.75 -10.67 13.30
N ASP A 97 0.77 -11.43 14.38
CA ASP A 97 1.93 -12.26 14.73
C ASP A 97 2.21 -13.34 13.67
N ASP A 98 1.19 -13.96 13.10
CA ASP A 98 1.36 -15.02 12.10
C ASP A 98 2.07 -14.50 10.84
N PHE A 99 1.74 -13.29 10.42
CA PHE A 99 2.22 -12.70 9.18
C PHE A 99 3.48 -11.85 9.32
N PHE A 100 3.67 -11.16 10.45
CA PHE A 100 4.68 -10.10 10.54
C PHE A 100 5.74 -10.29 11.64
N LYS A 101 5.69 -11.34 12.45
CA LYS A 101 6.67 -11.57 13.53
C LYS A 101 8.07 -12.01 13.05
N ARG A 102 8.23 -12.30 11.76
CA ARG A 102 9.48 -12.82 11.16
C ARG A 102 10.57 -11.76 11.14
N LYS A 103 11.85 -12.21 11.21
CA LYS A 103 13.03 -11.30 11.19
C LYS A 103 13.24 -10.58 9.86
N PHE A 104 12.67 -11.08 8.77
CA PHE A 104 12.82 -10.53 7.41
C PHE A 104 11.49 -10.00 6.91
N THR A 105 11.55 -9.08 5.94
CA THR A 105 10.34 -8.42 5.42
C THR A 105 9.53 -9.32 4.49
N LEU A 106 10.06 -9.66 3.34
CA LEU A 106 9.34 -10.32 2.24
C LEU A 106 9.97 -11.66 1.83
N THR A 107 11.22 -11.88 2.22
CA THR A 107 12.00 -13.06 1.87
C THR A 107 12.60 -13.68 3.12
N ASP A 108 13.06 -14.93 3.02
CA ASP A 108 13.89 -15.56 4.04
C ASP A 108 15.35 -15.07 3.97
N ASP A 109 16.22 -15.65 4.79
CA ASP A 109 17.66 -15.32 4.83
C ASP A 109 18.44 -15.74 3.57
N LYS A 110 17.82 -16.51 2.69
CA LYS A 110 18.37 -16.94 1.38
C LYS A 110 17.80 -16.14 0.21
N GLY A 111 16.91 -15.19 0.47
CA GLY A 111 16.26 -14.38 -0.54
C GLY A 111 15.02 -15.04 -1.19
N HIS A 112 14.55 -16.20 -0.70
CA HIS A 112 13.32 -16.78 -1.21
C HIS A 112 12.10 -16.06 -0.62
N LEU A 113 11.13 -15.77 -1.47
CA LEU A 113 9.85 -15.20 -1.03
C LEU A 113 9.19 -16.09 0.03
N PHE A 114 8.60 -15.49 1.04
CA PHE A 114 7.74 -16.24 1.93
C PHE A 114 6.53 -16.78 1.18
N PRO A 115 6.18 -18.07 1.39
CA PRO A 115 5.13 -18.74 0.63
C PRO A 115 3.72 -18.17 0.86
N ASP A 116 3.53 -17.42 1.92
CA ASP A 116 2.29 -16.76 2.33
C ASP A 116 2.28 -15.25 2.06
N ASN A 117 3.19 -14.73 1.25
CA ASN A 117 3.19 -13.30 0.89
C ASN A 117 1.89 -12.86 0.20
N ASP A 118 1.19 -13.75 -0.46
CA ASP A 118 -0.14 -13.53 -1.02
C ASP A 118 -1.17 -13.20 0.08
N GLU A 119 -1.23 -14.01 1.14
CA GLU A 119 -2.14 -13.77 2.28
C GLU A 119 -1.74 -12.51 3.07
N ARG A 120 -0.44 -12.27 3.19
CA ARG A 120 0.10 -11.05 3.82
C ARG A 120 -0.29 -9.78 3.06
N CYS A 121 -0.27 -9.80 1.72
CA CYS A 121 -0.75 -8.69 0.89
C CYS A 121 -2.26 -8.46 1.08
N ILE A 122 -3.06 -9.53 1.12
CA ILE A 122 -4.50 -9.44 1.39
C ILE A 122 -4.74 -8.81 2.77
N PHE A 123 -4.07 -9.35 3.79
CA PHE A 123 -4.20 -8.87 5.17
C PHE A 123 -3.82 -7.39 5.29
N TYR A 124 -2.69 -7.01 4.68
CA TYR A 124 -2.23 -5.62 4.70
C TYR A 124 -3.25 -4.68 4.05
N ALA A 125 -3.65 -4.96 2.80
CA ALA A 125 -4.58 -4.11 2.07
C ALA A 125 -5.93 -3.95 2.79
N ARG A 126 -6.54 -5.07 3.21
CA ARG A 126 -7.80 -5.05 3.96
C ARG A 126 -7.65 -4.38 5.33
N GLY A 127 -6.55 -4.67 6.04
CA GLY A 127 -6.28 -4.08 7.35
C GLY A 127 -6.18 -2.56 7.32
N VAL A 128 -5.56 -1.99 6.28
CA VAL A 128 -5.53 -0.53 6.06
C VAL A 128 -6.94 0.00 5.88
N LEU A 129 -7.71 -0.55 4.94
CA LEU A 129 -9.04 -0.04 4.60
C LEU A 129 -10.03 -0.15 5.77
N GLU A 130 -10.05 -1.28 6.47
CA GLU A 130 -10.88 -1.46 7.66
C GLU A 130 -10.48 -0.50 8.80
N THR A 131 -9.20 -0.20 8.94
CA THR A 131 -8.73 0.77 9.93
C THR A 131 -9.18 2.18 9.57
N VAL A 132 -9.08 2.58 8.31
CA VAL A 132 -9.55 3.89 7.81
C VAL A 132 -11.06 4.04 8.02
N LYS A 133 -11.86 3.01 7.75
CA LYS A 133 -13.30 2.97 8.09
C LYS A 133 -13.54 3.18 9.58
N LYS A 134 -12.82 2.47 10.41
CA LYS A 134 -12.95 2.57 11.88
C LYS A 134 -12.56 3.95 12.41
N LEU A 135 -11.63 4.63 11.73
CA LEU A 135 -11.27 6.03 11.98
C LEU A 135 -12.35 7.02 11.50
N ARG A 136 -13.30 6.59 10.66
CA ARG A 136 -14.31 7.45 10.00
C ARG A 136 -13.66 8.63 9.28
N TRP A 137 -12.57 8.36 8.59
CA TRP A 137 -11.79 9.35 7.90
C TRP A 137 -11.79 9.05 6.40
N ALA A 138 -12.50 9.85 5.63
CA ALA A 138 -12.67 9.67 4.19
C ALA A 138 -11.52 10.35 3.45
N PRO A 139 -10.60 9.63 2.78
CA PRO A 139 -9.54 10.23 1.97
C PRO A 139 -10.10 10.72 0.63
N ASP A 140 -9.62 11.87 0.17
CA ASP A 140 -9.87 12.36 -1.19
C ASP A 140 -8.94 11.66 -2.19
N LEU A 141 -7.74 11.28 -1.73
CA LEU A 141 -6.75 10.57 -2.53
C LEU A 141 -6.09 9.46 -1.72
N ILE A 142 -5.90 8.31 -2.37
CA ILE A 142 -5.18 7.14 -1.84
C ILE A 142 -3.94 6.92 -2.70
N HIS A 143 -2.75 7.04 -2.11
CA HIS A 143 -1.51 6.77 -2.81
C HIS A 143 -0.83 5.51 -2.27
N CYS A 144 -0.74 4.51 -3.14
CA CYS A 144 -0.16 3.20 -2.85
C CYS A 144 1.27 3.10 -3.38
N HIS A 145 2.20 2.60 -2.57
CA HIS A 145 3.62 2.48 -2.91
C HIS A 145 4.12 1.05 -2.77
N GLY A 146 4.64 0.49 -3.86
CA GLY A 146 5.22 -0.84 -3.90
C GLY A 146 4.20 -1.97 -4.03
N TRP A 147 4.68 -3.12 -4.49
CA TRP A 147 3.84 -4.27 -4.86
C TRP A 147 3.05 -4.86 -3.69
N PHE A 148 3.55 -4.70 -2.45
CA PHE A 148 2.86 -5.21 -1.26
C PHE A 148 1.53 -4.48 -0.99
N SER A 149 1.36 -3.27 -1.53
CA SER A 149 0.11 -2.50 -1.48
C SER A 149 -0.79 -2.68 -2.72
N ALA A 150 -0.40 -3.53 -3.67
CA ALA A 150 -1.03 -3.62 -5.00
C ALA A 150 -2.51 -4.05 -4.99
N LEU A 151 -2.99 -4.66 -3.91
CA LEU A 151 -4.40 -5.05 -3.79
C LEU A 151 -5.32 -3.92 -3.28
N VAL A 152 -4.76 -2.84 -2.75
CA VAL A 152 -5.58 -1.72 -2.24
C VAL A 152 -6.47 -1.12 -3.32
N PRO A 153 -5.99 -0.80 -4.53
CA PRO A 153 -6.83 -0.30 -5.61
C PRO A 153 -8.02 -1.20 -5.94
N LEU A 154 -7.77 -2.51 -6.04
CA LEU A 154 -8.82 -3.50 -6.30
C LEU A 154 -9.90 -3.46 -5.22
N TYR A 155 -9.50 -3.54 -3.95
CA TYR A 155 -10.46 -3.56 -2.84
C TYR A 155 -11.28 -2.28 -2.78
N VAL A 156 -10.67 -1.10 -2.95
CA VAL A 156 -11.39 0.18 -2.95
C VAL A 156 -12.41 0.22 -4.10
N LYS A 157 -12.00 -0.14 -5.33
CA LYS A 157 -12.87 -0.02 -6.51
C LYS A 157 -13.91 -1.13 -6.63
N LYS A 158 -13.81 -2.20 -5.83
CA LYS A 158 -14.73 -3.35 -5.89
C LYS A 158 -15.42 -3.61 -4.55
N ALA A 159 -14.71 -4.06 -3.53
CA ALA A 159 -15.29 -4.45 -2.25
C ALA A 159 -15.82 -3.24 -1.45
N PHE A 160 -15.18 -2.08 -1.54
CA PHE A 160 -15.57 -0.86 -0.84
C PHE A 160 -16.19 0.21 -1.76
N LYS A 161 -16.62 -0.17 -2.98
CA LYS A 161 -17.11 0.75 -3.99
C LYS A 161 -18.29 1.62 -3.52
N GLU A 162 -19.18 1.05 -2.72
CA GLU A 162 -20.37 1.75 -2.21
C GLU A 162 -20.18 2.27 -0.77
N ASP A 163 -18.97 2.14 -0.23
CA ASP A 163 -18.65 2.64 1.11
C ASP A 163 -18.39 4.16 1.04
N PRO A 164 -19.16 4.99 1.77
CA PRO A 164 -19.05 6.45 1.72
C PRO A 164 -17.68 6.98 2.17
N ILE A 165 -16.84 6.14 2.77
CA ILE A 165 -15.46 6.50 3.12
C ILE A 165 -14.56 6.54 1.88
N PHE A 166 -14.86 5.72 0.83
CA PHE A 166 -13.96 5.52 -0.30
C PHE A 166 -14.58 5.83 -1.68
N ASP A 167 -15.89 6.03 -1.77
CA ASP A 167 -16.64 6.11 -3.03
C ASP A 167 -16.15 7.23 -3.95
N HIS A 168 -15.60 8.31 -3.40
CA HIS A 168 -15.08 9.48 -4.12
C HIS A 168 -13.55 9.49 -4.25
N ALA A 169 -12.84 8.59 -3.54
CA ALA A 169 -11.38 8.62 -3.49
C ALA A 169 -10.73 8.34 -4.85
N LYS A 170 -9.78 9.18 -5.24
CA LYS A 170 -8.87 8.91 -6.35
C LYS A 170 -7.73 8.01 -5.89
N ILE A 171 -7.26 7.15 -6.78
CA ILE A 171 -6.20 6.20 -6.46
C ILE A 171 -4.99 6.43 -7.36
N VAL A 172 -3.85 6.68 -6.74
CA VAL A 172 -2.54 6.75 -7.40
C VAL A 172 -1.72 5.52 -6.98
N PHE A 173 -1.05 4.88 -7.91
CA PHE A 173 -0.18 3.74 -7.65
C PHE A 173 1.25 4.02 -8.12
N SER A 174 2.22 3.98 -7.21
CA SER A 174 3.65 4.12 -7.53
C SER A 174 4.31 2.77 -7.74
N ILE A 175 4.95 2.60 -8.89
CA ILE A 175 5.66 1.39 -9.31
C ILE A 175 7.16 1.61 -9.12
N TYR A 176 7.85 0.62 -8.54
CA TYR A 176 9.29 0.66 -8.29
C TYR A 176 9.99 -0.57 -8.89
N ASP A 177 11.29 -0.46 -9.11
CA ASP A 177 12.12 -1.59 -9.53
C ASP A 177 12.41 -2.52 -8.34
N GLN A 178 11.38 -3.25 -7.92
CA GLN A 178 11.41 -4.22 -6.83
C GLN A 178 10.76 -5.54 -7.24
N ALA A 179 11.00 -5.96 -8.49
CA ALA A 179 10.46 -7.20 -9.00
C ALA A 179 10.99 -8.39 -8.19
N PHE A 180 10.08 -9.28 -7.83
CA PHE A 180 10.43 -10.59 -7.34
C PHE A 180 10.46 -11.61 -8.48
N GLU A 181 11.30 -12.61 -8.36
CA GLU A 181 11.36 -13.72 -9.32
C GLU A 181 10.28 -14.77 -9.03
N GLY A 182 9.81 -15.44 -10.07
CA GLY A 182 8.79 -16.49 -9.94
C GLY A 182 7.38 -15.97 -9.73
N THR A 183 6.63 -16.62 -8.86
CA THR A 183 5.23 -16.32 -8.59
C THR A 183 4.92 -16.36 -7.10
N LEU A 184 3.92 -15.60 -6.68
CA LEU A 184 3.26 -15.83 -5.40
C LEU A 184 2.50 -17.18 -5.42
N ASN A 185 1.85 -17.51 -4.32
CA ASN A 185 1.09 -18.75 -4.21
C ASN A 185 0.02 -18.84 -5.33
N LYS A 186 -0.06 -20.01 -6.00
CA LYS A 186 -1.02 -20.23 -7.11
C LYS A 186 -2.48 -20.17 -6.67
N ASP A 187 -2.76 -20.41 -5.39
CA ASP A 187 -4.10 -20.28 -4.83
C ASP A 187 -4.46 -18.84 -4.43
N PHE A 188 -3.60 -17.87 -4.71
CA PHE A 188 -3.82 -16.45 -4.43
C PHE A 188 -5.17 -15.97 -4.96
N ILE A 189 -5.49 -16.32 -6.21
CA ILE A 189 -6.76 -15.97 -6.85
C ILE A 189 -7.99 -16.46 -6.08
N LYS A 190 -7.90 -17.54 -5.32
CA LYS A 190 -9.00 -18.09 -4.52
C LYS A 190 -9.16 -17.38 -3.19
N LYS A 191 -8.11 -16.71 -2.71
CA LYS A 191 -8.05 -16.09 -1.38
C LYS A 191 -8.47 -14.61 -1.39
N ILE A 192 -8.40 -13.93 -2.55
CA ILE A 192 -8.71 -12.51 -2.69
C ILE A 192 -10.21 -12.21 -2.61
N PRO A 193 -11.12 -13.02 -3.21
CA PRO A 193 -12.52 -12.65 -3.31
C PRO A 193 -13.15 -12.41 -1.94
N ILE A 194 -13.69 -11.20 -1.79
CA ILE A 194 -14.64 -10.79 -0.74
C ILE A 194 -15.70 -9.93 -1.42
N ASP A 195 -16.89 -9.93 -0.90
CA ASP A 195 -18.00 -9.12 -1.39
C ASP A 195 -18.16 -9.25 -2.94
N ASP A 196 -18.15 -8.15 -3.67
CA ASP A 196 -18.40 -8.09 -5.11
C ASP A 196 -17.19 -8.45 -5.99
N ILE A 197 -16.07 -8.89 -5.43
CA ILE A 197 -14.89 -9.29 -6.22
C ILE A 197 -15.11 -10.68 -6.84
N THR A 198 -15.12 -10.74 -8.17
CA THR A 198 -15.27 -11.98 -8.93
C THR A 198 -13.93 -12.43 -9.52
N THR A 199 -13.86 -13.70 -9.96
CA THR A 199 -12.68 -14.23 -10.64
C THR A 199 -12.33 -13.49 -11.94
N LYS A 200 -13.32 -12.86 -12.59
CA LYS A 200 -13.08 -12.03 -13.78
C LYS A 200 -12.29 -10.76 -13.44
N ASP A 201 -12.55 -10.18 -12.28
CA ASP A 201 -11.89 -8.95 -11.82
C ASP A 201 -10.40 -9.16 -11.56
N ILE A 202 -10.02 -10.38 -11.19
CA ILE A 202 -8.66 -10.76 -10.80
C ILE A 202 -7.99 -11.75 -11.77
N LYS A 203 -8.50 -11.86 -12.98
CA LYS A 203 -7.98 -12.79 -13.99
C LYS A 203 -6.48 -12.63 -14.27
N LEU A 204 -5.96 -11.43 -14.19
CA LEU A 204 -4.52 -11.14 -14.38
C LEU A 204 -3.62 -11.97 -13.44
N ILE A 205 -4.09 -12.27 -12.25
CA ILE A 205 -3.32 -13.02 -11.24
C ILE A 205 -3.65 -14.51 -11.18
N GLU A 206 -4.26 -15.10 -12.21
CA GLU A 206 -4.24 -16.55 -12.42
C GLU A 206 -2.80 -17.07 -12.45
N ASN A 207 -1.88 -16.24 -12.98
CA ASN A 207 -0.45 -16.42 -12.84
C ASN A 207 0.13 -15.24 -12.02
N PRO A 208 0.31 -15.36 -10.70
CA PRO A 208 0.60 -14.25 -9.82
C PRO A 208 2.09 -13.85 -9.84
N THR A 209 2.60 -13.47 -11.01
CA THR A 209 3.92 -12.85 -11.19
C THR A 209 3.90 -11.41 -10.69
N TYR A 210 5.08 -10.83 -10.48
CA TYR A 210 5.21 -9.41 -10.17
C TYR A 210 4.49 -8.54 -11.20
N ASN A 211 4.76 -8.73 -12.50
CA ASN A 211 4.16 -7.93 -13.57
C ASN A 211 2.63 -8.00 -13.57
N ASN A 212 2.07 -9.20 -13.37
CA ASN A 212 0.61 -9.37 -13.35
C ASN A 212 -0.03 -8.74 -12.11
N LEU A 213 0.65 -8.77 -10.96
CA LEU A 213 0.21 -8.07 -9.75
C LEU A 213 0.21 -6.55 -9.94
N ILE A 214 1.28 -6.00 -10.54
CA ILE A 214 1.35 -4.57 -10.87
C ILE A 214 0.28 -4.17 -11.89
N LYS A 215 0.06 -4.97 -12.94
CA LYS A 215 -1.03 -4.73 -13.91
C LYS A 215 -2.40 -4.72 -13.25
N LEU A 216 -2.63 -5.59 -12.26
CA LEU A 216 -3.87 -5.58 -11.49
C LEU A 216 -4.02 -4.26 -10.72
N ALA A 217 -2.96 -3.78 -10.08
CA ALA A 217 -2.98 -2.49 -9.38
C ALA A 217 -3.27 -1.33 -10.36
N ILE A 218 -2.61 -1.29 -11.52
CA ILE A 218 -2.85 -0.31 -12.58
C ILE A 218 -4.31 -0.35 -13.03
N GLN A 219 -4.89 -1.55 -13.21
CA GLN A 219 -6.27 -1.70 -13.70
C GLN A 219 -7.31 -1.00 -12.83
N TYR A 220 -7.06 -0.91 -11.53
CA TYR A 220 -7.96 -0.32 -10.54
C TYR A 220 -7.50 1.03 -9.99
N SER A 221 -6.43 1.60 -10.56
CA SER A 221 -5.95 2.94 -10.23
C SER A 221 -6.50 4.00 -11.17
N ASP A 222 -6.59 5.24 -10.70
CA ASP A 222 -6.97 6.40 -11.51
C ASP A 222 -5.73 7.04 -12.17
N ALA A 223 -4.54 6.88 -11.58
CA ALA A 223 -3.28 7.39 -12.09
C ALA A 223 -2.09 6.57 -11.59
N VAL A 224 -0.94 6.73 -12.24
CA VAL A 224 0.27 5.95 -11.93
C VAL A 224 1.49 6.86 -11.82
N VAL A 225 2.41 6.50 -10.92
CA VAL A 225 3.75 7.09 -10.87
C VAL A 225 4.78 6.01 -11.19
N LEU A 226 5.63 6.27 -12.18
CA LEU A 226 6.79 5.44 -12.46
C LEU A 226 7.92 5.89 -11.53
N GLY A 227 8.01 5.23 -10.38
CA GLY A 227 8.88 5.60 -9.26
C GLY A 227 10.37 5.29 -9.50
N ASP A 228 10.69 4.52 -10.52
CA ASP A 228 12.04 4.18 -10.92
C ASP A 228 12.27 4.32 -12.43
N GLU A 229 13.53 4.45 -12.83
CA GLU A 229 13.95 4.55 -14.24
C GLU A 229 13.78 3.20 -14.97
N HIS A 230 13.96 2.10 -14.26
CA HIS A 230 13.94 0.74 -14.80
C HIS A 230 12.64 0.02 -14.46
N ILE A 231 11.55 0.37 -15.15
CA ILE A 231 10.30 -0.35 -15.06
C ILE A 231 10.20 -1.31 -16.27
N HIS A 232 9.81 -2.54 -16.01
CA HIS A 232 9.70 -3.57 -17.03
C HIS A 232 8.79 -3.13 -18.19
N SER A 233 9.25 -3.32 -19.46
CA SER A 233 8.53 -2.83 -20.66
C SER A 233 7.09 -3.32 -20.74
N GLU A 234 6.82 -4.56 -20.33
CA GLU A 234 5.47 -5.14 -20.30
C GLU A 234 4.49 -4.35 -19.42
N ILE A 235 4.97 -3.74 -18.35
CA ILE A 235 4.17 -2.88 -17.46
C ILE A 235 3.90 -1.54 -18.16
N ILE A 236 4.92 -0.96 -18.80
CA ILE A 236 4.78 0.28 -19.57
C ILE A 236 3.79 0.11 -20.72
N ASP A 237 3.89 -0.99 -21.47
CA ASP A 237 2.98 -1.30 -22.56
C ASP A 237 1.54 -1.41 -22.06
N TYR A 238 1.33 -2.08 -20.91
CA TYR A 238 0.01 -2.19 -20.30
C TYR A 238 -0.54 -0.84 -19.83
N LEU A 239 0.30 0.00 -19.22
CA LEU A 239 -0.08 1.34 -18.80
C LEU A 239 -0.53 2.20 -20.00
N ASN A 240 0.24 2.17 -21.09
CA ASN A 240 -0.09 2.87 -22.34
C ASN A 240 -1.42 2.38 -22.95
N GLN A 241 -1.69 1.06 -22.93
CA GLN A 241 -2.97 0.50 -23.37
C GLN A 241 -4.16 0.99 -22.53
N LYS A 242 -3.97 1.21 -21.24
CA LYS A 242 -5.00 1.71 -20.34
C LYS A 242 -5.26 3.21 -20.48
N GLN A 243 -4.33 3.95 -21.10
CA GLN A 243 -4.41 5.40 -21.26
C GLN A 243 -4.61 6.18 -19.94
N LEU A 244 -4.06 5.64 -18.86
CA LEU A 244 -4.10 6.32 -17.56
C LEU A 244 -3.10 7.47 -17.53
N PRO A 245 -3.42 8.58 -16.84
CA PRO A 245 -2.45 9.61 -16.56
C PRO A 245 -1.30 9.04 -15.72
N PHE A 246 -0.08 9.40 -16.09
CA PHE A 246 1.09 9.01 -15.31
C PHE A 246 2.20 10.05 -15.37
N ILE A 247 3.05 10.05 -14.36
CA ILE A 247 4.29 10.81 -14.31
C ILE A 247 5.47 9.90 -13.99
N TYR A 248 6.64 10.30 -14.47
CA TYR A 248 7.90 9.76 -13.97
C TYR A 248 8.23 10.42 -12.63
N HIS A 249 8.85 9.69 -11.72
CA HIS A 249 9.33 10.26 -10.47
C HIS A 249 10.24 11.45 -10.78
N PRO A 250 9.86 12.66 -10.35
CA PRO A 250 10.64 13.86 -10.65
C PRO A 250 11.96 13.87 -9.88
N ASN A 251 12.92 14.67 -10.35
CA ASN A 251 14.20 14.84 -9.69
C ASN A 251 14.05 15.31 -8.23
N GLU A 252 15.00 14.90 -7.39
CA GLU A 252 14.97 15.01 -5.92
C GLU A 252 14.65 16.42 -5.38
N GLU A 253 15.01 17.49 -6.08
CA GLU A 253 14.86 18.86 -5.57
C GLU A 253 13.40 19.37 -5.55
N ASN A 254 12.52 18.90 -6.45
CA ASN A 254 11.18 19.46 -6.64
C ASN A 254 10.05 18.40 -6.67
N TYR A 255 10.34 17.16 -6.25
CA TYR A 255 9.36 16.09 -6.41
C TYR A 255 8.05 16.33 -5.63
N ILE A 256 8.10 16.98 -4.46
CA ILE A 256 6.91 17.25 -3.65
C ILE A 256 5.93 18.15 -4.44
N GLU A 257 6.44 19.20 -5.10
CA GLU A 257 5.61 20.08 -5.91
C GLU A 257 5.03 19.36 -7.13
N ALA A 258 5.86 18.55 -7.80
CA ALA A 258 5.40 17.77 -8.95
C ALA A 258 4.31 16.76 -8.59
N TYR A 259 4.44 16.09 -7.43
CA TYR A 259 3.38 15.20 -6.93
C TYR A 259 2.11 15.99 -6.57
N ASN A 260 2.24 17.14 -5.91
CA ASN A 260 1.10 17.97 -5.58
C ASN A 260 0.35 18.41 -6.86
N ASN A 261 1.07 18.94 -7.85
CA ASN A 261 0.47 19.33 -9.14
C ASN A 261 -0.18 18.15 -9.86
N PHE A 262 0.39 16.95 -9.73
CA PHE A 262 -0.19 15.75 -10.30
C PHE A 262 -1.49 15.35 -9.60
N TYR A 263 -1.53 15.40 -8.27
CA TYR A 263 -2.75 15.14 -7.51
C TYR A 263 -3.86 16.14 -7.85
N ASP A 264 -3.53 17.45 -7.95
CA ASP A 264 -4.47 18.50 -8.31
C ASP A 264 -5.05 18.33 -9.73
N SER A 265 -4.39 17.54 -10.59
CA SER A 265 -4.84 17.28 -11.96
C SER A 265 -5.82 16.09 -12.09
N LEU A 266 -6.06 15.35 -11.00
CA LEU A 266 -6.90 14.14 -10.98
C LEU A 266 -8.33 14.46 -10.52
#